data_3c35946162a137012d03163c890adde5
#
_entry.id   3c35946162a137012d03163c890adde5
#
_cell.length_a   1.000
_cell.length_b   1.000
_cell.length_c   1.000
_cell.angle_alpha   90.00
_cell.angle_beta   90.00
_cell.angle_gamma   90.00
#
_symmetry.space_group_name_H-M   'P 1'
#
loop_
_entity.id
_entity.type
_entity.pdbx_description
1 polymer ?
#
loop_
_entity_poly.entity_id
_entity_poly.type
_entity_poly.pdbx_seq_one_letter_code
_entity_poly.pdbx_strand_id
1 'polypeptide(L)'
;ARMGAVCVDFDLYGYGESEQEVGREAHRTDRAHVYQAACALKLLDYLWNHRHDIDRSRIGANGGSGGGSHTILLTVLDDRITAAAPTVNLASHFDGGCPCESGRPIHLAGGGTCNPELIAMFAPRPLQIVSDGGDWTASVPTLEYPYLRRIYGFYGAQDKVENVHLPAERHDYGPNKRQANYDFFARVFDLDRTMIDETKVTIEPSRMMETGLER
;
A
#
# COMPACT_ATOMS: atom_id res chain seq x y z
N ALA A 1 -6.44 2.32 13.41
CA ALA A 1 -6.28 3.13 14.63
C ALA A 1 -6.65 2.37 15.90
N ARG A 2 -7.77 1.64 15.96
CA ARG A 2 -8.28 0.99 17.18
C ARG A 2 -7.31 0.01 17.85
N MET A 3 -6.42 -0.61 17.10
CA MET A 3 -5.36 -1.50 17.64
C MET A 3 -4.22 -0.76 18.38
N GLY A 4 -4.30 0.56 18.52
CA GLY A 4 -3.24 1.37 19.13
C GLY A 4 -2.28 2.04 18.12
N ALA A 5 -2.58 1.99 16.82
CA ALA A 5 -1.79 2.67 15.80
C ALA A 5 -2.34 4.06 15.47
N VAL A 6 -1.48 4.98 15.10
CA VAL A 6 -1.85 6.19 14.36
C VAL A 6 -2.03 5.80 12.90
N CYS A 7 -3.21 6.04 12.34
CA CYS A 7 -3.49 5.81 10.92
C CYS A 7 -3.56 7.17 10.22
N VAL A 8 -2.89 7.26 9.10
CA VAL A 8 -2.89 8.46 8.26
C VAL A 8 -3.32 8.05 6.87
N ASP A 9 -4.32 8.74 6.37
CA ASP A 9 -4.81 8.65 5.01
C ASP A 9 -4.74 10.05 4.38
N PHE A 10 -4.62 10.12 3.07
CA PHE A 10 -4.49 11.38 2.36
C PHE A 10 -5.01 11.26 0.93
N ASP A 11 -5.49 12.37 0.39
CA ASP A 11 -5.95 12.43 -0.97
C ASP A 11 -4.80 12.27 -1.96
N LEU A 12 -4.97 11.34 -2.89
CA LEU A 12 -4.01 11.15 -3.98
C LEU A 12 -4.15 12.26 -5.02
N TYR A 13 -3.08 12.53 -5.74
CA TYR A 13 -3.03 13.54 -6.80
C TYR A 13 -4.13 13.32 -7.85
N GLY A 14 -5.03 14.30 -7.97
CA GLY A 14 -6.23 14.23 -8.83
C GLY A 14 -7.41 13.46 -8.24
N TYR A 15 -7.43 13.24 -6.90
CA TYR A 15 -8.55 12.67 -6.16
C TYR A 15 -8.90 13.55 -4.95
N GLY A 16 -10.13 13.41 -4.44
CA GLY A 16 -10.58 14.13 -3.26
C GLY A 16 -10.44 15.64 -3.41
N GLU A 17 -9.94 16.30 -2.38
CA GLU A 17 -9.74 17.75 -2.41
C GLU A 17 -8.64 18.19 -3.37
N SER A 18 -7.68 17.32 -3.70
CA SER A 18 -6.64 17.66 -4.69
C SER A 18 -7.19 17.89 -6.09
N GLU A 19 -8.40 17.39 -6.41
CA GLU A 19 -9.10 17.71 -7.66
C GLU A 19 -9.35 19.22 -7.82
N GLN A 20 -9.49 19.94 -6.71
CA GLN A 20 -9.74 21.38 -6.72
C GLN A 20 -8.53 22.19 -7.23
N GLU A 21 -7.33 21.68 -7.00
CA GLU A 21 -6.09 22.34 -7.39
C GLU A 21 -5.62 21.91 -8.78
N VAL A 22 -5.68 20.62 -9.08
CA VAL A 22 -5.04 20.07 -10.28
C VAL A 22 -6.01 19.51 -11.31
N GLY A 23 -7.31 19.42 -10.95
CA GLY A 23 -8.35 18.83 -11.79
C GLY A 23 -8.34 17.30 -11.76
N ARG A 24 -9.53 16.71 -11.93
CA ARG A 24 -9.74 15.26 -11.85
C ARG A 24 -8.91 14.47 -12.85
N GLU A 25 -8.72 14.97 -14.06
CA GLU A 25 -7.98 14.26 -15.11
C GLU A 25 -6.47 14.19 -14.84
N ALA A 26 -5.98 14.93 -13.85
CA ALA A 26 -4.54 14.94 -13.49
C ALA A 26 -4.02 13.55 -13.06
N HIS A 27 -4.86 12.72 -12.42
CA HIS A 27 -4.49 11.36 -12.04
C HIS A 27 -4.24 10.42 -13.23
N ARG A 28 -4.73 10.78 -14.42
CA ARG A 28 -4.55 9.97 -15.65
C ARG A 28 -3.28 10.30 -16.44
N THR A 29 -2.48 11.21 -15.92
CA THR A 29 -1.21 11.57 -16.56
C THR A 29 -0.09 10.61 -16.18
N ASP A 30 0.91 10.47 -17.04
CA ASP A 30 2.10 9.62 -16.79
C ASP A 30 2.90 10.07 -15.55
N ARG A 31 2.68 11.30 -15.08
CA ARG A 31 3.37 11.86 -13.92
C ARG A 31 2.62 11.67 -12.61
N ALA A 32 1.36 11.27 -12.67
CA ALA A 32 0.49 11.20 -11.49
C ALA A 32 1.11 10.33 -10.40
N HIS A 33 1.55 9.13 -10.73
CA HIS A 33 2.14 8.20 -9.77
C HIS A 33 3.41 8.76 -9.09
N VAL A 34 4.22 9.52 -9.81
CA VAL A 34 5.40 10.19 -9.27
C VAL A 34 5.01 11.29 -8.28
N TYR A 35 4.01 12.12 -8.62
CA TYR A 35 3.52 13.16 -7.70
C TYR A 35 2.89 12.55 -6.45
N GLN A 36 2.10 11.50 -6.59
CA GLN A 36 1.50 10.80 -5.46
C GLN A 36 2.57 10.24 -4.52
N ALA A 37 3.61 9.61 -5.06
CA ALA A 37 4.74 9.14 -4.26
C ALA A 37 5.47 10.29 -3.55
N ALA A 38 5.69 11.41 -4.24
CA ALA A 38 6.31 12.59 -3.65
C ALA A 38 5.46 13.18 -2.51
N CYS A 39 4.14 13.22 -2.66
CA CYS A 39 3.21 13.63 -1.59
C CYS A 39 3.30 12.70 -0.38
N ALA A 40 3.31 11.38 -0.61
CA ALA A 40 3.45 10.40 0.46
C ALA A 40 4.77 10.55 1.22
N LEU A 41 5.89 10.77 0.53
CA LEU A 41 7.19 11.04 1.15
C LEU A 41 7.16 12.33 1.98
N LYS A 42 6.55 13.40 1.47
CA LYS A 42 6.39 14.67 2.20
C LYS A 42 5.52 14.51 3.45
N LEU A 43 4.43 13.74 3.36
CA LEU A 43 3.60 13.42 4.51
C LEU A 43 4.41 12.64 5.55
N LEU A 44 5.20 11.65 5.14
CA LEU A 44 6.06 10.90 6.04
C LEU A 44 7.13 11.80 6.69
N ASP A 45 7.73 12.74 5.95
CA ASP A 45 8.64 13.76 6.49
C ASP A 45 7.95 14.62 7.55
N TYR A 46 6.71 15.06 7.27
CA TYR A 46 5.93 15.85 8.21
C TYR A 46 5.65 15.06 9.50
N LEU A 47 5.15 13.84 9.39
CA LEU A 47 4.88 12.98 10.53
C LEU A 47 6.14 12.71 11.35
N TRP A 48 7.23 12.40 10.67
CA TRP A 48 8.52 12.15 11.30
C TRP A 48 9.05 13.33 12.10
N ASN A 49 8.87 14.53 11.60
CA ASN A 49 9.41 15.73 12.23
C ASN A 49 8.49 16.35 13.29
N HIS A 50 7.17 16.14 13.17
CA HIS A 50 6.19 16.86 14.00
C HIS A 50 5.35 15.96 14.94
N ARG A 51 5.32 14.64 14.72
CA ARG A 51 4.62 13.72 15.61
C ARG A 51 5.63 13.03 16.51
N HIS A 52 5.58 13.38 17.80
CA HIS A 52 6.49 12.83 18.82
C HIS A 52 5.87 11.67 19.61
N ASP A 53 4.63 11.35 19.33
CA ASP A 53 3.84 10.29 19.94
C ASP A 53 3.84 8.98 19.11
N ILE A 54 4.56 8.95 17.99
CA ILE A 54 4.71 7.74 17.15
C ILE A 54 6.01 7.00 17.45
N ASP A 55 5.94 5.69 17.38
CA ASP A 55 7.13 4.84 17.42
C ASP A 55 7.77 4.76 16.03
N ARG A 56 8.89 5.42 15.87
CA ARG A 56 9.62 5.53 14.59
C ARG A 56 10.22 4.19 14.12
N SER A 57 10.27 3.18 14.97
CA SER A 57 10.71 1.84 14.59
C SER A 57 9.57 0.97 14.02
N ARG A 58 8.32 1.44 14.10
CA ARG A 58 7.11 0.71 13.70
C ARG A 58 6.25 1.53 12.74
N ILE A 59 6.74 1.74 11.53
CA ILE A 59 6.05 2.49 10.48
C ILE A 59 5.65 1.52 9.37
N GLY A 60 4.34 1.39 9.13
CA GLY A 60 3.78 0.51 8.13
C GLY A 60 3.15 1.25 6.96
N ALA A 61 3.17 0.62 5.79
CA ALA A 61 2.43 1.08 4.63
C ALA A 61 1.49 -0.02 4.12
N ASN A 62 0.24 0.36 3.82
CA ASN A 62 -0.68 -0.53 3.13
C ASN A 62 -1.63 0.26 2.21
N GLY A 63 -2.26 -0.46 1.31
CA GLY A 63 -3.29 0.09 0.44
C GLY A 63 -3.78 -0.95 -0.55
N GLY A 64 -5.01 -0.75 -1.05
CA GLY A 64 -5.63 -1.61 -2.06
C GLY A 64 -5.53 -1.00 -3.45
N SER A 65 -5.36 -1.84 -4.49
CA SER A 65 -5.32 -1.40 -5.90
C SER A 65 -4.28 -0.30 -6.13
N GLY A 66 -4.67 0.90 -6.53
CA GLY A 66 -3.77 2.05 -6.62
C GLY A 66 -3.02 2.33 -5.32
N GLY A 67 -3.68 2.18 -4.15
CA GLY A 67 -3.00 2.25 -2.84
C GLY A 67 -1.97 1.15 -2.64
N GLY A 68 -2.16 -0.03 -3.24
CA GLY A 68 -1.16 -1.11 -3.28
C GLY A 68 0.08 -0.72 -4.08
N SER A 69 -0.13 -0.09 -5.23
CA SER A 69 0.94 0.48 -6.06
C SER A 69 1.77 1.52 -5.30
N HIS A 70 1.08 2.44 -4.60
CA HIS A 70 1.74 3.43 -3.74
C HIS A 70 2.48 2.78 -2.58
N THR A 71 1.92 1.74 -1.98
CA THR A 71 2.59 0.96 -0.93
C THR A 71 3.90 0.39 -1.46
N ILE A 72 3.90 -0.25 -2.63
CA ILE A 72 5.10 -0.79 -3.27
C ILE A 72 6.14 0.33 -3.48
N LEU A 73 5.74 1.42 -4.09
CA LEU A 73 6.66 2.49 -4.43
C LEU A 73 7.23 3.19 -3.19
N LEU A 74 6.38 3.51 -2.20
CA LEU A 74 6.81 4.17 -0.97
C LEU A 74 7.81 3.30 -0.19
N THR A 75 7.58 2.00 -0.11
CA THR A 75 8.45 1.08 0.64
C THR A 75 9.83 0.91 0.03
N VAL A 76 9.98 1.10 -1.28
CA VAL A 76 11.30 1.03 -1.94
C VAL A 76 12.01 2.38 -2.00
N LEU A 77 11.27 3.46 -1.81
CA LEU A 77 11.83 4.82 -1.81
C LEU A 77 12.25 5.30 -0.42
N ASP A 78 11.72 4.69 0.66
CA ASP A 78 11.95 5.19 2.01
C ASP A 78 12.17 4.05 3.02
N ASP A 79 13.38 4.00 3.58
CA ASP A 79 13.78 2.99 4.54
C ASP A 79 13.12 3.13 5.92
N ARG A 80 12.42 4.21 6.19
CA ARG A 80 11.63 4.39 7.42
C ARG A 80 10.41 3.47 7.47
N ILE A 81 9.93 2.96 6.31
CA ILE A 81 8.87 1.96 6.28
C ILE A 81 9.44 0.61 6.72
N THR A 82 8.92 0.07 7.80
CA THR A 82 9.45 -1.15 8.43
C THR A 82 8.59 -2.40 8.20
N ALA A 83 7.35 -2.24 7.73
CA ALA A 83 6.47 -3.32 7.29
C ALA A 83 5.54 -2.86 6.16
N ALA A 84 5.15 -3.75 5.26
CA ALA A 84 4.31 -3.41 4.13
C ALA A 84 3.27 -4.48 3.80
N ALA A 85 2.10 -4.04 3.33
CA ALA A 85 1.01 -4.93 2.93
C ALA A 85 0.27 -4.42 1.68
N PRO A 86 0.90 -4.49 0.46
CA PRO A 86 0.19 -4.20 -0.78
C PRO A 86 -0.94 -5.21 -1.00
N THR A 87 -2.14 -4.70 -1.26
CA THR A 87 -3.35 -5.50 -1.39
C THR A 87 -3.91 -5.35 -2.80
N VAL A 88 -4.23 -6.46 -3.47
CA VAL A 88 -4.81 -6.57 -4.82
C VAL A 88 -4.15 -5.67 -5.87
N ASN A 89 -2.84 -5.65 -5.86
CA ASN A 89 -2.05 -4.86 -6.81
C ASN A 89 -0.87 -5.63 -7.41
N LEU A 90 -0.16 -6.45 -6.61
CA LEU A 90 1.08 -7.06 -7.06
C LEU A 90 0.85 -8.04 -8.23
N ALA A 91 1.45 -7.73 -9.37
CA ALA A 91 1.51 -8.64 -10.51
C ALA A 91 2.70 -8.26 -11.41
N SER A 92 3.31 -9.27 -12.03
CA SER A 92 4.44 -9.09 -12.96
C SER A 92 4.01 -8.71 -14.37
N HIS A 93 2.75 -8.96 -14.71
CA HIS A 93 2.19 -8.82 -16.06
C HIS A 93 1.12 -7.73 -16.19
N PHE A 94 0.79 -7.05 -15.11
CA PHE A 94 -0.23 -6.00 -15.12
C PHE A 94 0.40 -4.67 -15.55
N ASP A 95 -0.10 -4.14 -16.66
CA ASP A 95 0.24 -2.82 -17.20
C ASP A 95 -1.00 -2.00 -17.59
N GLY A 96 -2.18 -2.45 -17.15
CA GLY A 96 -3.47 -1.82 -17.37
C GLY A 96 -3.84 -0.82 -16.28
N GLY A 97 -5.11 -0.40 -16.32
CA GLY A 97 -5.68 0.53 -15.36
C GLY A 97 -5.28 1.98 -15.60
N CYS A 98 -5.46 2.81 -14.57
CA CYS A 98 -5.06 4.20 -14.61
C CYS A 98 -3.53 4.32 -14.52
N PRO A 99 -2.88 5.24 -15.24
CA PRO A 99 -1.44 5.50 -15.09
C PRO A 99 -0.99 5.75 -13.65
N CYS A 100 -1.88 6.32 -12.81
CA CYS A 100 -1.62 6.57 -11.41
C CYS A 100 -1.47 5.30 -10.55
N GLU A 101 -1.88 4.14 -11.04
CA GLU A 101 -1.82 2.88 -10.29
C GLU A 101 -1.08 1.75 -11.03
N SER A 102 -0.98 1.81 -12.35
CA SER A 102 -0.31 0.75 -13.11
C SER A 102 1.21 0.71 -12.88
N GLY A 103 1.81 1.83 -12.50
CA GLY A 103 3.26 1.97 -12.36
C GLY A 103 4.01 1.97 -13.69
N ARG A 104 3.32 1.83 -14.82
CA ARG A 104 3.92 1.66 -16.14
C ARG A 104 4.98 2.70 -16.52
N PRO A 105 4.78 4.01 -16.29
CA PRO A 105 5.81 4.99 -16.60
C PRO A 105 7.11 4.77 -15.82
N ILE A 106 7.01 4.33 -14.57
CA ILE A 106 8.17 4.01 -13.70
C ILE A 106 8.84 2.72 -14.19
N HIS A 107 8.06 1.70 -14.52
CA HIS A 107 8.58 0.44 -15.05
C HIS A 107 9.36 0.63 -16.36
N LEU A 108 8.84 1.46 -17.26
CA LEU A 108 9.52 1.77 -18.53
C LEU A 108 10.78 2.62 -18.31
N ALA A 109 10.71 3.62 -17.44
CA ALA A 109 11.87 4.43 -17.08
C ALA A 109 12.99 3.61 -16.41
N GLY A 110 12.62 2.56 -15.67
CA GLY A 110 13.51 1.60 -15.05
C GLY A 110 14.08 0.54 -16.01
N GLY A 111 13.88 0.68 -17.33
CA GLY A 111 14.40 -0.26 -18.31
C GLY A 111 13.59 -1.54 -18.46
N GLY A 112 12.32 -1.54 -18.05
CA GLY A 112 11.41 -2.68 -18.18
C GLY A 112 11.28 -3.53 -16.91
N THR A 113 11.34 -2.91 -15.74
CA THR A 113 11.06 -3.56 -14.44
C THR A 113 9.56 -3.83 -14.24
N CYS A 114 9.21 -4.45 -13.11
CA CYS A 114 7.83 -4.74 -12.72
C CYS A 114 7.66 -4.62 -11.19
N ASN A 115 6.40 -4.57 -10.72
CA ASN A 115 6.09 -4.43 -9.30
C ASN A 115 6.74 -5.49 -8.40
N PRO A 116 6.79 -6.79 -8.75
CA PRO A 116 7.52 -7.79 -7.95
C PRO A 116 9.01 -7.51 -7.81
N GLU A 117 9.67 -7.00 -8.86
CA GLU A 117 11.08 -6.64 -8.78
C GLU A 117 11.30 -5.42 -7.90
N LEU A 118 10.41 -4.41 -7.99
CA LEU A 118 10.47 -3.25 -7.12
C LEU A 118 10.31 -3.66 -5.66
N ILE A 119 9.23 -4.39 -5.30
CA ILE A 119 8.99 -4.75 -3.90
C ILE A 119 10.01 -5.77 -3.37
N ALA A 120 10.72 -6.50 -4.21
CA ALA A 120 11.83 -7.36 -3.79
C ALA A 120 12.95 -6.57 -3.10
N MET A 121 13.11 -5.27 -3.41
CA MET A 121 14.06 -4.39 -2.73
C MET A 121 13.68 -4.14 -1.27
N PHE A 122 12.46 -4.46 -0.86
CA PHE A 122 12.03 -4.34 0.53
C PHE A 122 12.61 -5.43 1.46
N ALA A 123 13.11 -6.53 0.88
CA ALA A 123 13.75 -7.59 1.67
C ALA A 123 14.93 -7.06 2.50
N PRO A 124 15.08 -7.50 3.75
CA PRO A 124 14.38 -8.56 4.46
C PRO A 124 13.27 -8.06 5.40
N ARG A 125 12.69 -6.88 5.17
CA ARG A 125 11.63 -6.31 6.02
C ARG A 125 10.31 -7.09 5.87
N PRO A 126 9.46 -7.18 6.93
CA PRO A 126 8.19 -7.90 6.87
C PRO A 126 7.27 -7.42 5.74
N LEU A 127 6.82 -8.36 4.89
CA LEU A 127 5.99 -8.10 3.73
C LEU A 127 4.83 -9.09 3.69
N GLN A 128 3.60 -8.58 3.63
CA GLN A 128 2.42 -9.37 3.29
C GLN A 128 1.90 -8.96 1.91
N ILE A 129 1.62 -9.92 1.05
CA ILE A 129 0.90 -9.70 -0.19
C ILE A 129 -0.51 -10.24 -0.01
N VAL A 130 -1.53 -9.40 -0.21
CA VAL A 130 -2.92 -9.86 -0.25
C VAL A 130 -3.36 -9.88 -1.71
N SER A 131 -3.80 -11.06 -2.18
CA SER A 131 -4.19 -11.31 -3.57
C SER A 131 -5.54 -12.00 -3.64
N ASP A 132 -6.21 -11.93 -4.77
CA ASP A 132 -7.47 -12.65 -4.99
C ASP A 132 -7.52 -13.38 -6.34
N GLY A 133 -8.56 -14.22 -6.52
CA GLY A 133 -8.71 -14.99 -7.74
C GLY A 133 -9.50 -14.29 -8.84
N GLY A 134 -10.09 -13.13 -8.55
CA GLY A 134 -10.99 -12.41 -9.45
C GLY A 134 -10.35 -11.23 -10.19
N ASP A 135 -9.05 -11.02 -10.02
CA ASP A 135 -8.30 -9.96 -10.70
C ASP A 135 -6.91 -10.43 -11.18
N TRP A 136 -6.06 -9.49 -11.58
CA TRP A 136 -4.69 -9.75 -12.09
C TRP A 136 -3.74 -10.32 -11.02
N THR A 137 -4.12 -10.30 -9.74
CA THR A 137 -3.31 -10.89 -8.67
C THR A 137 -3.56 -12.40 -8.47
N ALA A 138 -4.39 -13.00 -9.31
CA ALA A 138 -4.65 -14.45 -9.30
C ALA A 138 -3.38 -15.29 -9.50
N SER A 139 -2.37 -14.76 -10.18
CA SER A 139 -1.07 -15.42 -10.40
C SER A 139 -0.14 -15.41 -9.19
N VAL A 140 -0.38 -14.54 -8.21
CA VAL A 140 0.54 -14.31 -7.08
C VAL A 140 0.97 -15.58 -6.37
N PRO A 141 0.09 -16.54 -6.03
CA PRO A 141 0.50 -17.75 -5.32
C PRO A 141 1.50 -18.63 -6.07
N THR A 142 1.46 -18.59 -7.40
CA THR A 142 2.23 -19.51 -8.26
C THR A 142 3.39 -18.86 -8.99
N LEU A 143 3.39 -17.54 -9.10
CA LEU A 143 4.41 -16.80 -9.84
C LEU A 143 5.17 -15.80 -8.98
N GLU A 144 4.50 -14.76 -8.50
CA GLU A 144 5.16 -13.63 -7.83
C GLU A 144 5.62 -13.97 -6.41
N TYR A 145 4.80 -14.68 -5.65
CA TYR A 145 5.16 -15.06 -4.28
C TYR A 145 6.34 -16.03 -4.19
N PRO A 146 6.43 -17.10 -5.01
CA PRO A 146 7.63 -17.93 -5.05
C PRO A 146 8.91 -17.16 -5.42
N TYR A 147 8.81 -16.19 -6.34
CA TYR A 147 9.91 -15.31 -6.68
C TYR A 147 10.37 -14.50 -5.46
N LEU A 148 9.46 -13.83 -4.77
CA LEU A 148 9.76 -13.03 -3.59
C LEU A 148 10.34 -13.89 -2.46
N ARG A 149 9.77 -15.08 -2.20
CA ARG A 149 10.31 -16.01 -1.22
C ARG A 149 11.77 -16.41 -1.52
N ARG A 150 12.10 -16.58 -2.79
CA ARG A 150 13.48 -16.87 -3.20
C ARG A 150 14.40 -15.68 -2.89
N ILE A 151 13.99 -14.45 -3.19
CA ILE A 151 14.77 -13.25 -2.88
C ILE A 151 14.97 -13.11 -1.37
N TYR A 152 13.91 -13.24 -0.57
CA TYR A 152 13.99 -13.22 0.88
C TYR A 152 14.90 -14.33 1.44
N GLY A 153 14.96 -15.47 0.73
CA GLY A 153 15.86 -16.57 1.06
C GLY A 153 17.34 -16.22 1.02
N PHE A 154 17.75 -15.30 0.15
CA PHE A 154 19.14 -14.81 0.11
C PHE A 154 19.54 -14.06 1.38
N TYR A 155 18.56 -13.56 2.13
CA TYR A 155 18.74 -12.87 3.41
C TYR A 155 18.44 -13.77 4.61
N GLY A 156 18.10 -15.06 4.41
CA GLY A 156 17.65 -15.95 5.48
C GLY A 156 16.32 -15.54 6.13
N ALA A 157 15.45 -14.83 5.40
CA ALA A 157 14.24 -14.17 5.90
C ALA A 157 12.98 -14.63 5.15
N GLN A 158 12.92 -15.86 4.67
CA GLN A 158 11.78 -16.39 3.93
C GLN A 158 10.47 -16.40 4.72
N ASP A 159 10.55 -16.42 6.03
CA ASP A 159 9.44 -16.35 6.98
C ASP A 159 8.86 -14.93 7.13
N LYS A 160 9.57 -13.91 6.62
CA LYS A 160 9.13 -12.51 6.67
C LYS A 160 8.34 -12.06 5.45
N VAL A 161 8.19 -12.90 4.44
CA VAL A 161 7.30 -12.65 3.32
C VAL A 161 6.18 -13.67 3.29
N GLU A 162 4.93 -13.20 3.21
CA GLU A 162 3.75 -14.05 3.18
C GLU A 162 2.76 -13.62 2.11
N ASN A 163 1.92 -14.55 1.67
CA ASN A 163 0.81 -14.27 0.76
C ASN A 163 -0.49 -14.79 1.36
N VAL A 164 -1.46 -13.90 1.53
CA VAL A 164 -2.85 -14.25 1.80
C VAL A 164 -3.61 -14.20 0.47
N HIS A 165 -3.97 -15.36 -0.06
CA HIS A 165 -4.70 -15.48 -1.31
C HIS A 165 -6.17 -15.83 -1.05
N LEU A 166 -7.08 -15.07 -1.66
CA LEU A 166 -8.52 -15.17 -1.51
C LEU A 166 -9.15 -15.59 -2.86
N PRO A 167 -9.10 -16.88 -3.24
CA PRO A 167 -9.38 -17.34 -4.60
C PRO A 167 -10.81 -17.11 -5.08
N ALA A 168 -11.77 -16.99 -4.16
CA ALA A 168 -13.19 -16.77 -4.47
C ALA A 168 -13.59 -15.28 -4.46
N GLU A 169 -12.67 -14.39 -4.14
CA GLU A 169 -12.95 -12.96 -4.05
C GLU A 169 -12.62 -12.21 -5.34
N ARG A 170 -13.10 -10.97 -5.41
CA ARG A 170 -12.94 -10.05 -6.53
C ARG A 170 -12.09 -8.87 -6.13
N HIS A 171 -11.74 -8.06 -7.12
CA HIS A 171 -11.01 -6.82 -6.93
C HIS A 171 -11.78 -5.81 -6.06
N ASP A 172 -11.49 -5.78 -4.79
CA ASP A 172 -12.00 -4.84 -3.80
C ASP A 172 -11.06 -4.74 -2.59
N TYR A 173 -11.41 -3.92 -1.61
CA TYR A 173 -10.75 -3.89 -0.30
C TYR A 173 -11.73 -4.38 0.78
N GLY A 174 -12.32 -5.56 0.51
CA GLY A 174 -13.37 -6.21 1.30
C GLY A 174 -12.93 -6.65 2.70
N PRO A 175 -13.89 -7.14 3.51
CA PRO A 175 -13.62 -7.49 4.91
C PRO A 175 -12.45 -8.46 5.09
N ASN A 176 -12.37 -9.54 4.31
CA ASN A 176 -11.33 -10.55 4.49
C ASN A 176 -9.93 -10.00 4.19
N LYS A 177 -9.81 -9.12 3.18
CA LYS A 177 -8.55 -8.43 2.87
C LYS A 177 -8.12 -7.50 4.01
N ARG A 178 -9.08 -6.76 4.60
CA ARG A 178 -8.80 -5.90 5.77
C ARG A 178 -8.41 -6.73 6.98
N GLN A 179 -9.10 -7.86 7.24
CA GLN A 179 -8.73 -8.76 8.35
C GLN A 179 -7.30 -9.28 8.19
N ALA A 180 -6.89 -9.70 6.99
CA ALA A 180 -5.52 -10.12 6.73
C ALA A 180 -4.51 -9.01 7.08
N ASN A 181 -4.80 -7.76 6.70
CA ASN A 181 -3.94 -6.63 7.04
C ASN A 181 -3.92 -6.33 8.54
N TYR A 182 -5.06 -6.45 9.25
CA TYR A 182 -5.09 -6.27 10.70
C TYR A 182 -4.24 -7.34 11.40
N ASP A 183 -4.35 -8.59 10.99
CA ASP A 183 -3.60 -9.70 11.57
C ASP A 183 -2.09 -9.53 11.35
N PHE A 184 -1.70 -9.12 10.15
CA PHE A 184 -0.31 -8.85 9.81
C PHE A 184 0.29 -7.73 10.66
N PHE A 185 -0.33 -6.54 10.66
CA PHE A 185 0.21 -5.41 11.41
C PHE A 185 0.12 -5.59 12.93
N ALA A 186 -0.91 -6.29 13.43
CA ALA A 186 -0.99 -6.64 14.84
C ALA A 186 0.20 -7.48 15.26
N ARG A 187 0.54 -8.51 14.48
CA ARG A 187 1.67 -9.40 14.76
C ARG A 187 3.03 -8.69 14.62
N VAL A 188 3.21 -7.93 13.54
CA VAL A 188 4.51 -7.31 13.25
C VAL A 188 4.82 -6.14 14.17
N PHE A 189 3.79 -5.40 14.59
CA PHE A 189 3.94 -4.20 15.39
C PHE A 189 3.51 -4.38 16.86
N ASP A 190 3.16 -5.60 17.26
CA ASP A 190 2.67 -5.91 18.61
C ASP A 190 1.48 -5.00 19.01
N LEU A 191 0.45 -4.98 18.15
CA LEU A 191 -0.77 -4.20 18.37
C LEU A 191 -1.91 -5.08 18.89
N ASP A 192 -2.85 -4.48 19.61
CA ASP A 192 -3.98 -5.22 20.17
C ASP A 192 -5.05 -5.54 19.10
N ARG A 193 -4.94 -6.72 18.51
CA ARG A 193 -5.87 -7.22 17.51
C ARG A 193 -7.30 -7.37 18.02
N THR A 194 -7.48 -7.60 19.31
CA THR A 194 -8.81 -7.80 19.93
C THR A 194 -9.67 -6.55 19.90
N MET A 195 -9.08 -5.38 19.72
CA MET A 195 -9.77 -4.09 19.66
C MET A 195 -10.48 -3.84 18.32
N ILE A 196 -10.32 -4.72 17.33
CA ILE A 196 -10.98 -4.58 16.02
C ILE A 196 -12.33 -5.30 16.02
N ASP A 197 -13.37 -4.49 15.91
CA ASP A 197 -14.73 -4.91 15.64
C ASP A 197 -15.32 -3.96 14.56
N GLU A 198 -15.36 -4.41 13.31
CA GLU A 198 -15.83 -3.59 12.19
C GLU A 198 -17.32 -3.25 12.28
N THR A 199 -18.11 -4.02 13.04
CA THR A 199 -19.53 -3.71 13.24
C THR A 199 -19.75 -2.44 14.07
N LYS A 200 -18.71 -2.01 14.80
CA LYS A 200 -18.70 -0.79 15.61
C LYS A 200 -18.01 0.40 14.94
N VAL A 201 -17.69 0.28 13.66
CA VAL A 201 -17.08 1.38 12.90
C VAL A 201 -18.18 2.29 12.35
N THR A 202 -18.09 3.56 12.67
CA THR A 202 -18.90 4.61 12.03
C THR A 202 -18.17 5.07 10.78
N ILE A 203 -18.87 5.06 9.65
CA ILE A 203 -18.37 5.66 8.42
C ILE A 203 -18.78 7.13 8.44
N GLU A 204 -17.80 8.00 8.55
CA GLU A 204 -18.04 9.45 8.55
C GLU A 204 -18.48 9.93 7.16
N PRO A 205 -19.43 10.89 7.07
CA PRO A 205 -19.79 11.49 5.80
C PRO A 205 -18.60 12.24 5.19
N SER A 206 -18.50 12.27 3.87
CA SER A 206 -17.39 12.92 3.14
C SER A 206 -17.10 14.33 3.63
N ARG A 207 -18.14 15.13 3.92
CA ARG A 207 -18.03 16.49 4.45
C ARG A 207 -17.26 16.61 5.77
N MET A 208 -17.16 15.52 6.54
CA MET A 208 -16.39 15.50 7.81
C MET A 208 -14.90 15.23 7.58
N MET A 209 -14.55 14.83 6.36
CA MET A 209 -13.17 14.55 5.96
C MET A 209 -12.56 15.70 5.14
N GLU A 210 -13.38 16.73 4.80
CA GLU A 210 -12.90 17.93 4.13
C GLU A 210 -12.03 18.75 5.09
N THR A 211 -10.89 19.22 4.60
CA THR A 211 -9.95 20.00 5.42
C THR A 211 -10.38 21.43 5.62
N GLY A 212 -11.38 21.89 4.88
CA GLY A 212 -11.89 23.26 4.96
C GLY A 212 -10.88 24.31 4.46
N LEU A 213 -9.92 23.91 3.66
CA LEU A 213 -9.02 24.85 3.01
C LEU A 213 -9.85 25.75 2.09
N GLU A 214 -10.06 27.00 2.50
CA GLU A 214 -10.66 28.02 1.65
C GLU A 214 -9.76 28.33 0.47
N ARG A 215 -10.37 28.58 -0.68
CA ARG A 215 -9.69 28.90 -1.94
C ARG A 215 -9.14 30.32 -1.92
#